data_467b79d18fb1f9c2ec7575d70ab03087
#
_entry.id   467b79d18fb1f9c2ec7575d70ab03087
#
_cell.length_a   1.000
_cell.length_b   1.000
_cell.length_c   1.000
_cell.angle_alpha   90.00
_cell.angle_beta   90.00
_cell.angle_gamma   90.00
#
_symmetry.space_group_name_H-M   'P 1'
#
loop_
_entity.id
_entity.type
_entity.pdbx_description
1 polymer ?
#
loop_
_entity_poly.entity_id
_entity_poly.type
_entity_poly.pdbx_seq_one_letter_code
_entity_poly.pdbx_strand_id
1 'polypeptide(L)'
;MSEVKIMLGNEAIARGAFEAGVKVSAAYPGTPSTEISENIVKYPEIYAEWSPNEKVAMEVAIGASISGVRAMASMKHVGVNVASDPLYTISYSGVNGGLVLVAADDPGLYSSQNEQDTRCVARAAMVPVLEPSDSQEAKDFMKYAFDLSEKYDTPIIVRTTTRLSHSQGPVTLEERCEPVDAVYERNPAKYVMMPGNAKLRHVYVEKRLKDMAADACDMSINKVEMNDTKIGFITSGIAYQYVKEACPNASVLKLGLVHPLPRKLIEEFASKVETLYIFEELEPVFEEQIKSWGIKCIGKEIFTVQGEYSANMIRKAVLKEDLELKAAAQVPARPPILCPGCPHRSVYSVLNKLKIHAAGDIGCYTLGAVAPLSVVDTTVCMGASISTLHGMEKAKGKDYIKNWVAVIGDSTFMHTGINSLMNMVYNQGTGTVMILDNSTTGMTGHQDHAATGKTLMGEEVPAINIFHLCKSLGIKNVVEVNAFDIVELERIVKEEVAKDEVSVIITKSPCVLLKGNKFTTKCVPVPEKCVKCGMCLKPGCPALTKNADGTISIDQTMCNGCGLCKNLCKLGAIETVEV
;
A
#
# COMPACT_ATOMS: atom_id res chain seq x y z
N MET A 1 -23.22 -27.28 13.90
CA MET A 1 -21.74 -27.24 13.82
C MET A 1 -21.41 -25.97 13.11
N SER A 2 -20.56 -25.14 13.68
CA SER A 2 -20.05 -23.90 13.01
C SER A 2 -19.32 -24.30 11.74
N GLU A 3 -19.57 -23.60 10.66
CA GLU A 3 -18.88 -23.79 9.38
C GLU A 3 -17.41 -23.37 9.53
N VAL A 4 -16.48 -24.18 9.02
CA VAL A 4 -15.04 -23.86 8.98
C VAL A 4 -14.61 -23.70 7.53
N LYS A 5 -13.94 -22.60 7.20
CA LYS A 5 -13.37 -22.32 5.87
C LYS A 5 -11.89 -22.04 5.95
N ILE A 6 -11.16 -22.42 4.91
CA ILE A 6 -9.78 -21.98 4.73
C ILE A 6 -9.83 -20.57 4.12
N MET A 7 -9.24 -19.60 4.79
CA MET A 7 -9.27 -18.19 4.39
C MET A 7 -7.87 -17.57 4.47
N LEU A 8 -7.58 -16.65 3.56
CA LEU A 8 -6.46 -15.72 3.69
C LEU A 8 -6.69 -14.77 4.88
N GLY A 9 -5.63 -14.23 5.45
CA GLY A 9 -5.76 -13.21 6.52
C GLY A 9 -6.63 -12.02 6.11
N ASN A 10 -6.46 -11.50 4.88
CA ASN A 10 -7.30 -10.43 4.35
C ASN A 10 -8.77 -10.83 4.17
N GLU A 11 -9.04 -12.06 3.73
CA GLU A 11 -10.41 -12.59 3.65
C GLU A 11 -11.03 -12.74 5.05
N ALA A 12 -10.23 -13.19 6.01
CA ALA A 12 -10.66 -13.35 7.40
C ALA A 12 -11.00 -12.00 8.06
N ILE A 13 -10.22 -10.94 7.79
CA ILE A 13 -10.54 -9.57 8.23
C ILE A 13 -11.87 -9.10 7.63
N ALA A 14 -12.08 -9.28 6.32
CA ALA A 14 -13.34 -8.93 5.68
C ALA A 14 -14.53 -9.70 6.27
N ARG A 15 -14.35 -11.00 6.56
CA ARG A 15 -15.34 -11.82 7.26
C ARG A 15 -15.60 -11.32 8.67
N GLY A 16 -14.55 -10.98 9.43
CA GLY A 16 -14.66 -10.42 10.77
C GLY A 16 -15.40 -9.09 10.81
N ALA A 17 -15.17 -8.23 9.81
CA ALA A 17 -15.92 -6.98 9.65
C ALA A 17 -17.41 -7.22 9.40
N PHE A 18 -17.75 -8.23 8.56
CA PHE A 18 -19.13 -8.65 8.36
C PHE A 18 -19.75 -9.16 9.66
N GLU A 19 -19.10 -10.08 10.34
CA GLU A 19 -19.58 -10.65 11.61
C GLU A 19 -19.72 -9.59 12.71
N ALA A 20 -18.84 -8.59 12.71
CA ALA A 20 -18.90 -7.46 13.66
C ALA A 20 -20.00 -6.44 13.35
N GLY A 21 -20.78 -6.59 12.29
CA GLY A 21 -21.87 -5.66 11.96
C GLY A 21 -21.41 -4.34 11.35
N VAL A 22 -20.26 -4.30 10.67
CA VAL A 22 -19.78 -3.10 9.97
C VAL A 22 -20.79 -2.66 8.92
N LYS A 23 -21.03 -1.35 8.82
CA LYS A 23 -21.93 -0.74 7.82
C LYS A 23 -21.16 -0.04 6.70
N VAL A 24 -19.99 0.54 6.99
CA VAL A 24 -19.20 1.33 6.04
C VAL A 24 -17.74 0.91 6.07
N SER A 25 -17.17 0.67 4.89
CA SER A 25 -15.74 0.39 4.68
C SER A 25 -15.20 1.26 3.57
N ALA A 26 -14.11 1.99 3.82
CA ALA A 26 -13.45 2.82 2.83
C ALA A 26 -11.97 2.50 2.77
N ALA A 27 -11.39 2.56 1.56
CA ALA A 27 -9.97 2.23 1.36
C ALA A 27 -9.39 2.94 0.14
N TYR A 28 -8.05 2.98 0.08
CA TYR A 28 -7.31 3.16 -1.18
C TYR A 28 -6.48 1.90 -1.43
N PRO A 29 -6.38 1.41 -2.69
CA PRO A 29 -5.66 0.17 -2.98
C PRO A 29 -4.18 0.24 -2.62
N GLY A 30 -3.70 -0.70 -1.82
CA GLY A 30 -2.30 -0.76 -1.38
C GLY A 30 -1.92 -2.15 -0.86
N THR A 31 -1.09 -2.91 -1.61
CA THR A 31 -0.60 -4.22 -1.17
C THR A 31 0.29 -4.07 0.08
N PRO A 32 0.01 -4.82 1.17
CA PRO A 32 -0.75 -6.08 1.23
C PRO A 32 -2.21 -5.98 1.72
N SER A 33 -2.85 -4.81 1.76
CA SER A 33 -4.22 -4.64 2.31
C SER A 33 -5.35 -4.63 1.26
N THR A 34 -5.04 -4.58 -0.04
CA THR A 34 -6.02 -4.38 -1.12
C THR A 34 -7.16 -5.39 -1.08
N GLU A 35 -6.86 -6.68 -0.87
CA GLU A 35 -7.81 -7.78 -0.91
C GLU A 35 -8.85 -7.72 0.22
N ILE A 36 -8.62 -6.93 1.28
CA ILE A 36 -9.63 -6.71 2.33
C ILE A 36 -10.90 -6.13 1.70
N SER A 37 -10.78 -5.00 0.99
CA SER A 37 -11.93 -4.33 0.36
C SER A 37 -12.50 -5.14 -0.80
N GLU A 38 -11.66 -5.84 -1.58
CA GLU A 38 -12.11 -6.76 -2.63
C GLU A 38 -12.92 -7.95 -2.09
N ASN A 39 -12.72 -8.32 -0.83
CA ASN A 39 -13.52 -9.34 -0.16
C ASN A 39 -14.74 -8.76 0.56
N ILE A 40 -14.68 -7.53 1.07
CA ILE A 40 -15.83 -6.87 1.72
C ILE A 40 -17.00 -6.71 0.76
N VAL A 41 -16.78 -6.43 -0.52
CA VAL A 41 -17.87 -6.32 -1.52
C VAL A 41 -18.70 -7.59 -1.71
N LYS A 42 -18.24 -8.72 -1.20
CA LYS A 42 -19.02 -9.97 -1.17
C LYS A 42 -20.16 -9.95 -0.14
N TYR A 43 -20.16 -8.96 0.76
CA TYR A 43 -21.14 -8.77 1.83
C TYR A 43 -21.98 -7.51 1.54
N PRO A 44 -23.19 -7.66 0.94
CA PRO A 44 -24.01 -6.52 0.51
C PRO A 44 -24.52 -5.65 1.66
N GLU A 45 -24.41 -6.15 2.90
CA GLU A 45 -24.76 -5.39 4.12
C GLU A 45 -23.74 -4.29 4.45
N ILE A 46 -22.59 -4.29 3.80
CA ILE A 46 -21.53 -3.31 4.02
C ILE A 46 -21.38 -2.43 2.77
N TYR A 47 -21.61 -1.13 2.91
CA TYR A 47 -21.20 -0.18 1.88
C TYR A 47 -19.68 -0.14 1.81
N ALA A 48 -19.10 -0.33 0.62
CA ALA A 48 -17.66 -0.30 0.42
C ALA A 48 -17.27 0.63 -0.74
N GLU A 49 -16.16 1.37 -0.56
CA GLU A 49 -15.67 2.28 -1.59
C GLU A 49 -14.15 2.28 -1.73
N TRP A 50 -13.69 2.55 -2.97
CA TRP A 50 -12.36 3.08 -3.22
C TRP A 50 -12.40 4.60 -3.10
N SER A 51 -11.82 5.13 -2.05
CA SER A 51 -11.61 6.56 -1.89
C SER A 51 -10.42 7.04 -2.74
N PRO A 52 -10.32 8.31 -3.12
CA PRO A 52 -9.21 8.81 -3.93
C PRO A 52 -7.84 8.70 -3.22
N ASN A 53 -7.81 8.74 -1.89
CA ASN A 53 -6.63 8.48 -1.07
C ASN A 53 -7.02 8.03 0.35
N GLU A 54 -6.04 7.63 1.14
CA GLU A 54 -6.24 7.06 2.48
C GLU A 54 -6.73 8.10 3.50
N LYS A 55 -6.39 9.38 3.31
CA LYS A 55 -6.93 10.48 4.15
C LYS A 55 -8.45 10.54 4.00
N VAL A 56 -8.94 10.55 2.77
CA VAL A 56 -10.37 10.58 2.49
C VAL A 56 -11.05 9.30 2.97
N ALA A 57 -10.42 8.12 2.77
CA ALA A 57 -10.95 6.86 3.29
C ALA A 57 -11.15 6.89 4.81
N MET A 58 -10.16 7.40 5.54
CA MET A 58 -10.25 7.56 7.00
C MET A 58 -11.35 8.55 7.38
N GLU A 59 -11.48 9.67 6.66
CA GLU A 59 -12.51 10.69 6.92
C GLU A 59 -13.93 10.16 6.68
N VAL A 60 -14.13 9.33 5.63
CA VAL A 60 -15.41 8.66 5.37
C VAL A 60 -15.78 7.72 6.52
N ALA A 61 -14.84 6.88 6.96
CA ALA A 61 -15.04 5.98 8.09
C ALA A 61 -15.33 6.76 9.40
N ILE A 62 -14.63 7.88 9.64
CA ILE A 62 -14.89 8.78 10.77
C ILE A 62 -16.31 9.36 10.71
N GLY A 63 -16.74 9.84 9.54
CA GLY A 63 -18.09 10.38 9.36
C GLY A 63 -19.17 9.35 9.67
N ALA A 64 -18.99 8.11 9.21
CA ALA A 64 -19.88 7.00 9.50
C ALA A 64 -19.89 6.65 11.00
N SER A 65 -18.72 6.59 11.65
CA SER A 65 -18.61 6.37 13.10
C SER A 65 -19.30 7.47 13.91
N ILE A 66 -19.10 8.73 13.56
CA ILE A 66 -19.78 9.86 14.23
C ILE A 66 -21.31 9.76 14.08
N SER A 67 -21.80 9.24 12.95
CA SER A 67 -23.24 9.02 12.73
C SER A 67 -23.82 7.90 13.59
N GLY A 68 -22.97 7.07 14.23
CA GLY A 68 -23.37 6.05 15.19
C GLY A 68 -23.24 4.61 14.71
N VAL A 69 -22.68 4.36 13.52
CA VAL A 69 -22.51 3.01 12.98
C VAL A 69 -21.08 2.52 13.08
N ARG A 70 -20.88 1.20 13.11
CA ARG A 70 -19.55 0.60 13.01
C ARG A 70 -18.97 0.82 11.61
N ALA A 71 -17.77 1.40 11.54
CA ALA A 71 -17.10 1.74 10.31
C ALA A 71 -15.60 1.38 10.34
N MET A 72 -15.04 1.11 9.16
CA MET A 72 -13.62 0.81 9.06
C MET A 72 -12.96 1.50 7.88
N ALA A 73 -11.65 1.74 8.01
CA ALA A 73 -10.76 2.02 6.89
C ALA A 73 -9.69 0.94 6.79
N SER A 74 -9.21 0.64 5.58
CA SER A 74 -8.08 -0.28 5.38
C SER A 74 -7.02 0.30 4.46
N MET A 75 -5.75 0.12 4.82
CA MET A 75 -4.62 0.67 4.07
C MET A 75 -3.30 -0.02 4.44
N LYS A 76 -2.29 0.14 3.59
CA LYS A 76 -0.93 -0.24 3.95
C LYS A 76 -0.26 0.83 4.83
N HIS A 77 0.92 0.53 5.41
CA HIS A 77 1.63 1.43 6.32
C HIS A 77 1.89 2.83 5.73
N VAL A 78 2.27 2.95 4.45
CA VAL A 78 2.48 4.27 3.83
C VAL A 78 1.17 5.04 3.67
N GLY A 79 0.04 4.36 3.57
CA GLY A 79 -1.29 4.97 3.60
C GLY A 79 -1.62 5.54 4.98
N VAL A 80 -1.16 4.91 6.07
CA VAL A 80 -1.30 5.46 7.42
C VAL A 80 -0.60 6.82 7.53
N ASN A 81 0.52 7.01 6.82
CA ASN A 81 1.17 8.34 6.76
C ASN A 81 0.27 9.39 6.11
N VAL A 82 -0.45 9.02 5.04
CA VAL A 82 -1.41 9.92 4.35
C VAL A 82 -2.63 10.21 5.24
N ALA A 83 -3.10 9.21 5.99
CA ALA A 83 -4.24 9.30 6.91
C ALA A 83 -3.86 9.81 8.32
N SER A 84 -2.61 10.21 8.56
CA SER A 84 -2.13 10.58 9.91
C SER A 84 -2.92 11.74 10.50
N ASP A 85 -3.16 12.81 9.75
CA ASP A 85 -3.88 13.99 10.26
C ASP A 85 -5.28 13.64 10.84
N PRO A 86 -6.18 12.99 10.08
CA PRO A 86 -7.45 12.55 10.66
C PRO A 86 -7.28 11.51 11.78
N LEU A 87 -6.27 10.60 11.72
CA LEU A 87 -6.02 9.61 12.76
C LEU A 87 -5.64 10.26 14.10
N TYR A 88 -4.72 11.22 14.09
CA TYR A 88 -4.31 11.95 15.30
C TYR A 88 -5.47 12.76 15.89
N THR A 89 -6.31 13.36 15.05
CA THR A 89 -7.43 14.17 15.51
C THR A 89 -8.58 13.32 16.06
N ILE A 90 -8.92 12.20 15.39
CA ILE A 90 -10.01 11.32 15.87
C ILE A 90 -9.65 10.62 17.19
N SER A 91 -8.38 10.40 17.49
CA SER A 91 -7.98 9.88 18.79
C SER A 91 -8.41 10.80 19.94
N TYR A 92 -8.45 12.10 19.71
CA TYR A 92 -8.94 13.09 20.66
C TYR A 92 -10.47 13.19 20.66
N SER A 93 -11.08 13.28 19.47
CA SER A 93 -12.55 13.40 19.33
C SER A 93 -13.27 12.16 19.84
N GLY A 94 -12.67 11.00 19.71
CA GLY A 94 -13.34 9.74 20.02
C GLY A 94 -14.38 9.35 18.98
N VAL A 95 -15.15 8.32 19.27
CA VAL A 95 -16.12 7.70 18.37
C VAL A 95 -17.55 7.83 18.88
N ASN A 96 -18.55 7.49 18.04
CA ASN A 96 -19.92 7.27 18.46
C ASN A 96 -20.34 5.82 18.16
N GLY A 97 -20.23 5.37 16.91
CA GLY A 97 -20.13 3.96 16.58
C GLY A 97 -18.66 3.53 16.49
N GLY A 98 -18.37 2.26 16.66
CA GLY A 98 -17.01 1.73 16.65
C GLY A 98 -16.25 2.07 15.36
N LEU A 99 -14.97 2.42 15.48
CA LEU A 99 -14.08 2.76 14.36
C LEU A 99 -12.83 1.92 14.39
N VAL A 100 -12.56 1.21 13.31
CA VAL A 100 -11.36 0.38 13.16
C VAL A 100 -10.56 0.79 11.93
N LEU A 101 -9.25 0.98 12.11
CA LEU A 101 -8.29 1.10 11.03
C LEU A 101 -7.52 -0.22 10.89
N VAL A 102 -7.63 -0.88 9.75
CA VAL A 102 -6.75 -2.02 9.44
C VAL A 102 -5.52 -1.50 8.71
N ALA A 103 -4.36 -1.69 9.33
CA ALA A 103 -3.08 -1.27 8.79
C ALA A 103 -2.19 -2.49 8.50
N ALA A 104 -1.77 -2.65 7.23
CA ALA A 104 -0.92 -3.75 6.82
C ALA A 104 0.51 -3.27 6.57
N ASP A 105 1.44 -3.70 7.43
CA ASP A 105 2.87 -3.44 7.28
C ASP A 105 3.52 -4.44 6.32
N ASP A 106 4.65 -4.05 5.74
CA ASP A 106 5.37 -4.84 4.73
C ASP A 106 6.84 -5.07 5.13
N PRO A 107 7.09 -5.89 6.19
CA PRO A 107 8.44 -6.29 6.55
C PRO A 107 9.14 -6.96 5.35
N GLY A 108 10.37 -6.53 5.04
CA GLY A 108 11.12 -7.01 3.90
C GLY A 108 10.87 -6.26 2.59
N LEU A 109 10.03 -5.22 2.57
CA LEU A 109 9.86 -4.32 1.41
C LEU A 109 9.41 -5.04 0.12
N TYR A 110 8.55 -6.06 0.22
CA TYR A 110 8.10 -6.83 -0.94
C TYR A 110 7.35 -5.99 -1.98
N SER A 111 6.62 -4.96 -1.53
CA SER A 111 5.86 -4.06 -2.40
C SER A 111 5.89 -2.59 -1.94
N SER A 112 6.90 -2.18 -1.18
CA SER A 112 6.96 -0.86 -0.54
C SER A 112 8.26 -0.13 -0.82
N GLN A 113 8.23 1.20 -0.80
CA GLN A 113 9.39 2.07 -0.99
C GLN A 113 10.23 2.28 0.29
N ASN A 114 9.71 1.90 1.43
CA ASN A 114 10.40 1.93 2.73
C ASN A 114 9.80 0.89 3.67
N GLU A 115 10.50 0.59 4.74
CA GLU A 115 10.06 -0.29 5.82
C GLU A 115 9.61 0.57 6.99
N GLN A 116 8.42 0.32 7.52
CA GLN A 116 7.84 1.10 8.61
C GLN A 116 7.12 0.20 9.59
N ASP A 117 7.01 0.67 10.83
CA ASP A 117 6.26 0.03 11.90
C ASP A 117 5.06 0.91 12.30
N THR A 118 3.86 0.49 11.94
CA THR A 118 2.63 1.21 12.27
C THR A 118 2.42 1.37 13.78
N ARG A 119 3.01 0.50 14.62
CA ARG A 119 2.94 0.63 16.10
C ARG A 119 3.58 1.93 16.59
N CYS A 120 4.62 2.41 15.91
CA CYS A 120 5.26 3.70 16.24
C CYS A 120 4.32 4.88 15.96
N VAL A 121 3.62 4.85 14.82
CA VAL A 121 2.60 5.87 14.49
C VAL A 121 1.44 5.81 15.48
N ALA A 122 0.96 4.61 15.80
CA ALA A 122 -0.13 4.40 16.75
C ALA A 122 0.19 4.95 18.15
N ARG A 123 1.42 4.69 18.64
CA ARG A 123 1.90 5.27 19.92
C ARG A 123 1.87 6.79 19.89
N ALA A 124 2.39 7.40 18.82
CA ALA A 124 2.41 8.86 18.67
C ALA A 124 1.00 9.45 18.54
N ALA A 125 0.08 8.76 17.87
CA ALA A 125 -1.33 9.14 17.75
C ALA A 125 -2.17 8.79 18.99
N MET A 126 -1.62 8.08 19.98
CA MET A 126 -2.34 7.60 21.19
C MET A 126 -3.53 6.68 20.85
N VAL A 127 -3.36 5.83 19.83
CA VAL A 127 -4.36 4.90 19.32
C VAL A 127 -3.97 3.47 19.68
N PRO A 128 -4.87 2.68 20.30
CA PRO A 128 -4.58 1.28 20.64
C PRO A 128 -4.39 0.39 19.42
N VAL A 129 -3.57 -0.66 19.56
CA VAL A 129 -3.23 -1.60 18.48
C VAL A 129 -3.46 -3.04 18.90
N LEU A 130 -4.15 -3.78 18.04
CA LEU A 130 -4.29 -5.23 18.10
C LEU A 130 -3.45 -5.89 16.99
N GLU A 131 -2.81 -7.02 17.30
CA GLU A 131 -2.05 -7.83 16.34
C GLU A 131 -2.51 -9.29 16.36
N PRO A 132 -3.31 -9.72 15.39
CA PRO A 132 -3.68 -11.14 15.23
C PRO A 132 -2.48 -11.97 14.74
N SER A 133 -2.42 -13.25 15.12
CA SER A 133 -1.33 -14.17 14.79
C SER A 133 -1.64 -15.17 13.67
N ASP A 134 -2.90 -15.30 13.29
CA ASP A 134 -3.37 -16.18 12.22
C ASP A 134 -4.71 -15.68 11.65
N SER A 135 -5.24 -16.41 10.65
CA SER A 135 -6.50 -16.04 9.99
C SER A 135 -7.71 -16.11 10.94
N GLN A 136 -7.72 -17.05 11.92
CA GLN A 136 -8.82 -17.11 12.90
C GLN A 136 -8.83 -15.85 13.77
N GLU A 137 -7.69 -15.47 14.30
CA GLU A 137 -7.58 -14.25 15.10
C GLU A 137 -7.79 -12.99 14.28
N ALA A 138 -7.37 -12.99 13.00
CA ALA A 138 -7.63 -11.87 12.09
C ALA A 138 -9.14 -11.60 11.97
N LYS A 139 -9.96 -12.65 11.92
CA LYS A 139 -11.43 -12.54 11.97
C LYS A 139 -11.93 -12.09 13.35
N ASP A 140 -11.53 -12.79 14.40
CA ASP A 140 -12.06 -12.59 15.75
C ASP A 140 -11.70 -11.20 16.31
N PHE A 141 -10.49 -10.73 16.02
CA PHE A 141 -10.00 -9.42 16.49
C PHE A 141 -10.74 -8.24 15.85
N MET A 142 -11.38 -8.43 14.70
CA MET A 142 -12.23 -7.37 14.15
C MET A 142 -13.40 -7.05 15.08
N LYS A 143 -14.15 -8.08 15.52
CA LYS A 143 -15.25 -7.89 16.46
C LYS A 143 -14.75 -7.30 17.79
N TYR A 144 -13.66 -7.86 18.30
CA TYR A 144 -13.04 -7.41 19.53
C TYR A 144 -12.59 -5.93 19.43
N ALA A 145 -12.04 -5.52 18.29
CA ALA A 145 -11.60 -4.15 18.05
C ALA A 145 -12.78 -3.16 18.07
N PHE A 146 -13.91 -3.51 17.46
CA PHE A 146 -15.11 -2.66 17.52
C PHE A 146 -15.65 -2.53 18.94
N ASP A 147 -15.73 -3.62 19.69
CA ASP A 147 -16.18 -3.61 21.08
C ASP A 147 -15.25 -2.75 21.97
N LEU A 148 -13.93 -2.85 21.76
CA LEU A 148 -12.97 -1.98 22.45
C LEU A 148 -13.09 -0.51 22.03
N SER A 149 -13.28 -0.26 20.73
CA SER A 149 -13.47 1.09 20.20
C SER A 149 -14.63 1.82 20.88
N GLU A 150 -15.76 1.14 20.97
CA GLU A 150 -16.97 1.65 21.63
C GLU A 150 -16.77 1.80 23.15
N LYS A 151 -16.18 0.80 23.81
CA LYS A 151 -15.92 0.82 25.27
C LYS A 151 -15.02 1.98 25.68
N TYR A 152 -13.97 2.24 24.90
CA TYR A 152 -12.93 3.22 25.28
C TYR A 152 -13.02 4.54 24.53
N ASP A 153 -14.06 4.75 23.72
CA ASP A 153 -14.27 5.99 22.97
C ASP A 153 -13.02 6.38 22.14
N THR A 154 -12.52 5.45 21.30
CA THR A 154 -11.29 5.62 20.54
C THR A 154 -11.27 4.76 19.27
N PRO A 155 -10.65 5.21 18.16
CA PRO A 155 -10.36 4.27 17.09
C PRO A 155 -9.42 3.17 17.58
N ILE A 156 -9.49 1.99 16.95
CA ILE A 156 -8.55 0.88 17.19
C ILE A 156 -7.84 0.56 15.89
N ILE A 157 -6.53 0.32 15.95
CA ILE A 157 -5.78 -0.21 14.82
C ILE A 157 -5.70 -1.74 14.95
N VAL A 158 -6.11 -2.45 13.91
CA VAL A 158 -5.77 -3.87 13.72
C VAL A 158 -4.60 -3.91 12.75
N ARG A 159 -3.43 -4.25 13.29
CA ARG A 159 -2.19 -4.31 12.51
C ARG A 159 -1.93 -5.73 12.01
N THR A 160 -1.67 -5.84 10.73
CA THR A 160 -1.21 -7.08 10.09
C THR A 160 0.15 -6.87 9.43
N THR A 161 0.76 -7.96 8.98
CA THR A 161 1.95 -7.93 8.12
C THR A 161 1.67 -8.70 6.84
N THR A 162 2.52 -8.52 5.82
CA THR A 162 2.39 -9.20 4.52
C THR A 162 2.20 -10.71 4.69
N ARG A 163 2.93 -11.35 5.61
CA ARG A 163 2.81 -12.78 5.84
C ARG A 163 1.42 -13.17 6.34
N LEU A 164 0.91 -12.48 7.34
CA LEU A 164 -0.44 -12.75 7.85
C LEU A 164 -1.51 -12.45 6.79
N SER A 165 -1.41 -11.32 6.11
CA SER A 165 -2.37 -10.91 5.08
C SER A 165 -2.58 -11.96 4.00
N HIS A 166 -1.50 -12.67 3.61
CA HIS A 166 -1.49 -13.63 2.51
C HIS A 166 -1.31 -15.09 2.91
N SER A 167 -1.20 -15.42 4.21
CA SER A 167 -1.20 -16.80 4.66
C SER A 167 -2.64 -17.32 4.81
N GLN A 168 -2.82 -18.63 4.62
CA GLN A 168 -4.10 -19.30 4.75
C GLN A 168 -4.17 -20.10 6.05
N GLY A 169 -5.34 -20.05 6.69
CA GLY A 169 -5.64 -20.85 7.87
C GLY A 169 -7.11 -21.23 7.96
N PRO A 170 -7.47 -22.22 8.80
CA PRO A 170 -8.85 -22.54 9.08
C PRO A 170 -9.50 -21.44 9.91
N VAL A 171 -10.70 -21.02 9.50
CA VAL A 171 -11.48 -19.97 10.15
C VAL A 171 -12.88 -20.50 10.43
N THR A 172 -13.27 -20.49 11.69
CA THR A 172 -14.62 -20.80 12.15
C THR A 172 -15.50 -19.58 11.95
N LEU A 173 -16.58 -19.75 11.18
CA LEU A 173 -17.49 -18.67 10.87
C LEU A 173 -18.56 -18.52 11.95
N GLU A 174 -18.95 -17.28 12.20
CA GLU A 174 -20.05 -16.90 13.09
C GLU A 174 -21.12 -16.12 12.32
N GLU A 175 -22.27 -15.96 12.93
CA GLU A 175 -23.35 -15.12 12.40
C GLU A 175 -22.99 -13.63 12.55
N ARG A 176 -23.51 -12.83 11.63
CA ARG A 176 -23.40 -11.38 11.73
C ARG A 176 -24.14 -10.87 12.97
N CYS A 177 -23.47 -10.08 13.78
CA CYS A 177 -24.17 -9.31 14.81
C CYS A 177 -24.79 -8.03 14.19
N GLU A 178 -25.92 -7.61 14.74
CA GLU A 178 -26.57 -6.36 14.36
C GLU A 178 -26.49 -5.40 15.55
N PRO A 179 -25.38 -4.66 15.70
CA PRO A 179 -25.25 -3.69 16.77
C PRO A 179 -26.31 -2.60 16.61
N VAL A 180 -26.85 -2.13 17.74
CA VAL A 180 -27.76 -0.99 17.72
C VAL A 180 -26.96 0.25 17.36
N ASP A 181 -27.38 0.93 16.31
CA ASP A 181 -26.76 2.19 15.89
C ASP A 181 -26.89 3.23 17.02
N ALA A 182 -25.77 3.83 17.40
CA ALA A 182 -25.78 4.86 18.42
C ALA A 182 -26.40 6.15 17.87
N VAL A 183 -27.26 6.77 18.66
CA VAL A 183 -27.88 8.04 18.26
C VAL A 183 -26.84 9.15 18.33
N TYR A 184 -26.75 9.96 17.28
CA TYR A 184 -25.90 11.14 17.30
C TYR A 184 -26.50 12.21 18.19
N GLU A 185 -25.74 12.62 19.19
CA GLU A 185 -26.05 13.76 20.03
C GLU A 185 -25.08 14.92 19.74
N ARG A 186 -25.63 16.13 19.59
CA ARG A 186 -24.79 17.31 19.33
C ARG A 186 -23.86 17.58 20.52
N ASN A 187 -22.57 17.37 20.32
CA ASN A 187 -21.55 17.59 21.36
C ASN A 187 -20.29 18.28 20.76
N PRO A 188 -20.34 19.62 20.59
CA PRO A 188 -19.19 20.36 20.08
C PRO A 188 -17.93 20.24 20.95
N ALA A 189 -18.06 20.05 22.25
CA ALA A 189 -16.94 19.88 23.15
C ALA A 189 -16.17 18.57 22.87
N LYS A 190 -16.87 17.54 22.36
CA LYS A 190 -16.29 16.25 21.96
C LYS A 190 -15.77 16.29 20.51
N TYR A 191 -16.54 16.82 19.56
CA TYR A 191 -16.27 16.64 18.13
C TYR A 191 -15.59 17.84 17.45
N VAL A 192 -15.49 19.01 18.11
CA VAL A 192 -14.83 20.18 17.55
C VAL A 192 -13.52 20.44 18.28
N MET A 193 -12.40 20.03 17.68
CA MET A 193 -11.08 20.11 18.30
C MET A 193 -10.47 21.52 18.24
N MET A 194 -11.17 22.48 18.84
CA MET A 194 -10.55 23.78 19.19
C MET A 194 -9.56 23.59 20.35
N PRO A 195 -8.53 24.46 20.51
CA PRO A 195 -7.51 24.31 21.55
C PRO A 195 -8.05 24.11 22.97
N GLY A 196 -9.15 24.77 23.31
CA GLY A 196 -9.81 24.62 24.62
C GLY A 196 -10.37 23.21 24.84
N ASN A 197 -11.07 22.66 23.85
CA ASN A 197 -11.64 21.32 23.89
C ASN A 197 -10.52 20.27 23.86
N ALA A 198 -9.53 20.45 22.98
CA ALA A 198 -8.41 19.52 22.82
C ALA A 198 -7.61 19.33 24.13
N LYS A 199 -7.38 20.40 24.91
CA LYS A 199 -6.73 20.32 26.23
C LYS A 199 -7.48 19.40 27.21
N LEU A 200 -8.80 19.48 27.24
CA LEU A 200 -9.62 18.63 28.09
C LEU A 200 -9.65 17.18 27.58
N ARG A 201 -9.78 17.02 26.28
CA ARG A 201 -9.75 15.69 25.64
C ARG A 201 -8.40 15.00 25.81
N HIS A 202 -7.27 15.74 25.82
CA HIS A 202 -5.95 15.17 26.09
C HIS A 202 -5.89 14.45 27.43
N VAL A 203 -6.41 15.08 28.49
CA VAL A 203 -6.48 14.44 29.81
C VAL A 203 -7.27 13.14 29.77
N TYR A 204 -8.38 13.13 29.02
CA TYR A 204 -9.18 11.93 28.81
C TYR A 204 -8.44 10.84 28.04
N VAL A 205 -7.74 11.21 26.97
CA VAL A 205 -6.93 10.28 26.14
C VAL A 205 -5.84 9.60 26.98
N GLU A 206 -5.11 10.37 27.79
CA GLU A 206 -4.07 9.83 28.68
C GLU A 206 -4.66 8.86 29.73
N LYS A 207 -5.80 9.22 30.31
CA LYS A 207 -6.48 8.36 31.29
C LYS A 207 -6.95 7.06 30.65
N ARG A 208 -7.60 7.13 29.48
CA ARG A 208 -8.13 5.98 28.75
C ARG A 208 -7.05 4.95 28.41
N LEU A 209 -5.86 5.41 27.96
CA LEU A 209 -4.73 4.50 27.70
C LEU A 209 -4.24 3.79 28.97
N LYS A 210 -4.22 4.48 30.12
CA LYS A 210 -3.86 3.87 31.41
C LYS A 210 -4.91 2.85 31.85
N ASP A 211 -6.18 3.17 31.71
CA ASP A 211 -7.28 2.28 32.06
C ASP A 211 -7.23 1.02 31.17
N MET A 212 -7.04 1.20 29.85
CA MET A 212 -6.92 0.09 28.91
C MET A 212 -5.68 -0.78 29.19
N ALA A 213 -4.54 -0.18 29.54
CA ALA A 213 -3.34 -0.94 29.92
C ALA A 213 -3.55 -1.80 31.18
N ALA A 214 -4.37 -1.32 32.12
CA ALA A 214 -4.73 -2.09 33.30
C ALA A 214 -5.70 -3.23 32.95
N ASP A 215 -6.78 -2.94 32.20
CA ASP A 215 -7.75 -3.94 31.76
C ASP A 215 -7.11 -5.00 30.83
N ALA A 216 -6.08 -4.63 30.08
CA ALA A 216 -5.36 -5.52 29.16
C ALA A 216 -4.72 -6.72 29.88
N CYS A 217 -4.46 -6.63 31.17
CA CYS A 217 -3.93 -7.75 31.96
C CYS A 217 -4.90 -8.95 32.00
N ASP A 218 -6.21 -8.69 31.92
CA ASP A 218 -7.26 -9.70 32.01
C ASP A 218 -7.96 -9.98 30.67
N MET A 219 -7.51 -9.33 29.59
CA MET A 219 -8.07 -9.54 28.25
C MET A 219 -7.69 -10.89 27.68
N SER A 220 -8.68 -11.68 27.23
CA SER A 220 -8.49 -13.02 26.69
C SER A 220 -7.63 -13.11 25.43
N ILE A 221 -7.45 -11.99 24.73
CA ILE A 221 -6.57 -11.91 23.55
C ILE A 221 -5.07 -11.91 23.92
N ASN A 222 -4.73 -11.60 25.17
CA ASN A 222 -3.39 -11.74 25.71
C ASN A 222 -3.28 -13.11 26.38
N LYS A 223 -2.49 -14.01 25.81
CA LYS A 223 -2.42 -15.41 26.25
C LYS A 223 -1.09 -15.73 26.91
N VAL A 224 -1.15 -16.30 28.11
CA VAL A 224 0.02 -16.82 28.83
C VAL A 224 0.05 -18.33 28.70
N GLU A 225 1.08 -18.86 28.08
CA GLU A 225 1.35 -20.30 27.98
C GLU A 225 2.60 -20.61 28.83
N MET A 226 2.40 -21.16 30.02
CA MET A 226 3.50 -21.56 30.88
C MET A 226 3.89 -23.02 30.62
N ASN A 227 5.10 -23.24 30.14
CA ASN A 227 5.71 -24.54 29.90
C ASN A 227 7.09 -24.63 30.56
N ASP A 228 8.18 -24.85 29.83
CA ASP A 228 9.53 -24.76 30.35
C ASP A 228 9.86 -23.30 30.72
N THR A 229 10.27 -23.08 31.96
CA THR A 229 10.58 -21.74 32.49
C THR A 229 12.01 -21.27 32.23
N LYS A 230 12.86 -22.10 31.62
CA LYS A 230 14.23 -21.70 31.25
C LYS A 230 14.22 -20.61 30.17
N ILE A 231 13.26 -20.70 29.22
CA ILE A 231 13.13 -19.78 28.14
C ILE A 231 11.70 -19.27 28.08
N GLY A 232 11.54 -17.94 28.16
CA GLY A 232 10.28 -17.25 27.93
C GLY A 232 10.36 -16.32 26.76
N PHE A 233 9.28 -16.23 25.97
CA PHE A 233 9.14 -15.27 24.89
C PHE A 233 7.94 -14.34 25.15
N ILE A 234 8.14 -13.05 24.88
CA ILE A 234 7.04 -12.11 24.67
C ILE A 234 7.00 -11.81 23.18
N THR A 235 5.85 -11.98 22.55
CA THR A 235 5.68 -11.87 21.09
C THR A 235 4.24 -11.51 20.72
N SER A 236 4.00 -11.16 19.47
CA SER A 236 2.67 -10.85 18.91
C SER A 236 2.59 -11.21 17.43
N GLY A 237 1.42 -11.08 16.87
CA GLY A 237 1.22 -11.25 15.44
C GLY A 237 1.76 -12.58 14.90
N ILE A 238 2.20 -12.58 13.65
CA ILE A 238 2.75 -13.79 13.00
C ILE A 238 4.02 -14.30 13.68
N ALA A 239 4.78 -13.42 14.37
CA ALA A 239 5.99 -13.82 15.07
C ALA A 239 5.72 -14.88 16.17
N TYR A 240 4.52 -14.89 16.75
CA TYR A 240 4.09 -15.95 17.67
C TYR A 240 4.15 -17.34 17.02
N GLN A 241 3.72 -17.48 15.77
CA GLN A 241 3.74 -18.76 15.06
C GLN A 241 5.18 -19.27 14.88
N TYR A 242 6.14 -18.38 14.64
CA TYR A 242 7.55 -18.74 14.52
C TYR A 242 8.15 -19.19 15.86
N VAL A 243 7.74 -18.56 16.96
CA VAL A 243 8.13 -19.02 18.31
C VAL A 243 7.61 -20.42 18.57
N LYS A 244 6.33 -20.68 18.28
CA LYS A 244 5.72 -22.00 18.49
C LYS A 244 6.35 -23.09 17.62
N GLU A 245 6.75 -22.76 16.40
CA GLU A 245 7.46 -23.68 15.50
C GLU A 245 8.88 -23.99 15.99
N ALA A 246 9.64 -22.96 16.41
CA ALA A 246 11.03 -23.15 16.79
C ALA A 246 11.19 -23.70 18.21
N CYS A 247 10.35 -23.25 19.15
CA CYS A 247 10.43 -23.57 20.57
C CYS A 247 9.07 -24.00 21.12
N PRO A 248 8.51 -25.15 20.71
CA PRO A 248 7.15 -25.57 21.10
C PRO A 248 6.95 -25.70 22.61
N ASN A 249 8.03 -25.95 23.38
CA ASN A 249 8.02 -26.15 24.82
C ASN A 249 8.41 -24.89 25.61
N ALA A 250 8.76 -23.78 24.98
CA ALA A 250 9.05 -22.54 25.68
C ALA A 250 7.77 -21.95 26.33
N SER A 251 7.96 -21.18 27.41
CA SER A 251 6.88 -20.36 27.94
C SER A 251 6.67 -19.13 27.04
N VAL A 252 5.43 -18.78 26.75
CA VAL A 252 5.11 -17.68 25.83
C VAL A 252 4.04 -16.77 26.42
N LEU A 253 4.32 -15.48 26.45
CA LEU A 253 3.30 -14.45 26.58
C LEU A 253 3.01 -13.90 25.17
N LYS A 254 1.88 -14.30 24.61
CA LYS A 254 1.37 -13.78 23.36
C LYS A 254 0.52 -12.55 23.62
N LEU A 255 0.91 -11.41 23.09
CA LEU A 255 0.16 -10.17 23.17
C LEU A 255 -0.79 -10.05 21.96
N GLY A 256 -2.08 -9.94 22.23
CA GLY A 256 -3.08 -9.56 21.22
C GLY A 256 -3.28 -8.04 21.19
N LEU A 257 -3.33 -7.39 22.37
CA LEU A 257 -3.24 -5.93 22.50
C LEU A 257 -1.76 -5.55 22.71
N VAL A 258 -1.20 -4.84 21.72
CA VAL A 258 0.23 -4.50 21.67
C VAL A 258 0.52 -3.03 22.00
N HIS A 259 -0.50 -2.22 22.05
CA HIS A 259 -0.47 -0.86 22.56
C HIS A 259 -1.85 -0.48 23.11
N PRO A 260 -1.95 0.01 24.37
CA PRO A 260 -0.91 0.08 25.38
C PRO A 260 -0.55 -1.32 25.95
N LEU A 261 0.70 -1.51 26.40
CA LEU A 261 1.15 -2.79 26.93
C LEU A 261 0.61 -3.11 28.33
N PRO A 262 0.23 -4.38 28.63
CA PRO A 262 -0.26 -4.84 29.92
C PRO A 262 0.89 -5.04 30.93
N ARG A 263 1.38 -3.96 31.53
CA ARG A 263 2.59 -3.96 32.34
C ARG A 263 2.62 -5.03 33.42
N LYS A 264 1.55 -5.16 34.23
CA LYS A 264 1.51 -6.15 35.33
C LYS A 264 1.62 -7.58 34.80
N LEU A 265 0.91 -7.91 33.74
CA LEU A 265 0.96 -9.23 33.11
C LEU A 265 2.38 -9.55 32.60
N ILE A 266 3.06 -8.56 32.01
CA ILE A 266 4.44 -8.68 31.54
C ILE A 266 5.40 -8.87 32.71
N GLU A 267 5.28 -8.09 33.80
CA GLU A 267 6.09 -8.22 35.01
C GLU A 267 5.91 -9.60 35.65
N GLU A 268 4.67 -10.08 35.76
CA GLU A 268 4.37 -11.41 36.29
C GLU A 268 4.97 -12.54 35.45
N PHE A 269 4.83 -12.46 34.12
CA PHE A 269 5.39 -13.43 33.19
C PHE A 269 6.91 -13.44 33.26
N ALA A 270 7.55 -12.26 33.21
CA ALA A 270 8.98 -12.10 33.28
C ALA A 270 9.59 -12.67 34.55
N SER A 271 8.87 -12.57 35.69
CA SER A 271 9.33 -13.12 36.97
C SER A 271 9.34 -14.65 37.05
N LYS A 272 8.67 -15.32 36.12
CA LYS A 272 8.48 -16.79 36.10
C LYS A 272 9.44 -17.51 35.14
N VAL A 273 10.26 -16.78 34.37
CA VAL A 273 11.20 -17.36 33.41
C VAL A 273 12.64 -16.93 33.72
N GLU A 274 13.58 -17.82 33.41
CA GLU A 274 15.01 -17.55 33.69
C GLU A 274 15.61 -16.59 32.66
N THR A 275 15.30 -16.81 31.37
CA THR A 275 15.75 -15.94 30.27
C THR A 275 14.55 -15.48 29.47
N LEU A 276 14.37 -14.17 29.40
CA LEU A 276 13.28 -13.54 28.66
C LEU A 276 13.78 -13.02 27.31
N TYR A 277 13.14 -13.46 26.24
CA TYR A 277 13.33 -12.98 24.89
C TYR A 277 12.13 -12.17 24.42
N ILE A 278 12.41 -11.05 23.73
CA ILE A 278 11.40 -10.28 23.00
C ILE A 278 11.57 -10.60 21.52
N PHE A 279 10.55 -11.20 20.92
CA PHE A 279 10.57 -11.60 19.53
C PHE A 279 9.47 -10.87 18.76
N GLU A 280 9.81 -9.72 18.20
CA GLU A 280 8.94 -8.81 17.48
C GLU A 280 9.58 -8.36 16.18
N GLU A 281 8.81 -8.32 15.08
CA GLU A 281 9.27 -7.80 13.79
C GLU A 281 9.43 -6.27 13.84
N LEU A 282 10.30 -5.73 12.97
CA LEU A 282 10.55 -4.30 12.78
C LEU A 282 11.13 -3.63 14.05
N GLU A 283 10.52 -2.56 14.55
CA GLU A 283 11.07 -1.71 15.60
C GLU A 283 10.97 -2.36 17.01
N PRO A 284 11.86 -2.02 17.94
CA PRO A 284 11.88 -2.58 19.30
C PRO A 284 10.80 -1.98 20.22
N VAL A 285 9.53 -1.99 19.79
CA VAL A 285 8.42 -1.32 20.49
C VAL A 285 8.14 -1.94 21.85
N PHE A 286 8.16 -3.28 21.95
CA PHE A 286 7.99 -3.98 23.23
C PHE A 286 9.27 -3.91 24.06
N GLU A 287 10.40 -4.22 23.42
CA GLU A 287 11.70 -4.31 24.08
C GLU A 287 12.07 -3.01 24.79
N GLU A 288 11.98 -1.87 24.10
CA GLU A 288 12.28 -0.56 24.68
C GLU A 288 11.40 -0.26 25.89
N GLN A 289 10.11 -0.51 25.78
CA GLN A 289 9.16 -0.22 26.84
C GLN A 289 9.37 -1.16 28.04
N ILE A 290 9.59 -2.45 27.79
CA ILE A 290 9.86 -3.46 28.84
C ILE A 290 11.18 -3.15 29.55
N LYS A 291 12.23 -2.83 28.81
CA LYS A 291 13.53 -2.40 29.37
C LYS A 291 13.40 -1.12 30.20
N SER A 292 12.55 -0.16 29.78
CA SER A 292 12.29 1.08 30.52
C SER A 292 11.67 0.84 31.91
N TRP A 293 11.02 -0.30 32.12
CA TRP A 293 10.48 -0.71 33.44
C TRP A 293 11.51 -1.44 34.29
N GLY A 294 12.74 -1.60 33.82
CA GLY A 294 13.82 -2.28 34.52
C GLY A 294 13.81 -3.80 34.37
N ILE A 295 12.99 -4.36 33.49
CA ILE A 295 12.93 -5.80 33.20
C ILE A 295 14.06 -6.16 32.24
N LYS A 296 14.89 -7.15 32.64
CA LYS A 296 15.96 -7.66 31.76
C LYS A 296 15.35 -8.55 30.67
N CYS A 297 15.64 -8.25 29.43
CA CYS A 297 15.22 -9.05 28.27
C CYS A 297 16.24 -8.93 27.15
N ILE A 298 16.22 -9.89 26.24
CA ILE A 298 17.08 -9.99 25.05
C ILE A 298 16.16 -9.86 23.82
N GLY A 299 16.46 -8.95 22.90
CA GLY A 299 15.65 -8.73 21.70
C GLY A 299 16.53 -8.38 20.50
N LYS A 300 16.54 -7.12 20.10
CA LYS A 300 17.29 -6.64 18.91
C LYS A 300 18.82 -6.75 19.03
N GLU A 301 19.33 -7.11 20.17
CA GLU A 301 20.75 -7.46 20.34
C GLU A 301 21.13 -8.71 19.52
N ILE A 302 20.17 -9.62 19.30
CA ILE A 302 20.37 -10.88 18.56
C ILE A 302 19.42 -11.04 17.37
N PHE A 303 18.38 -10.22 17.29
CA PHE A 303 17.40 -10.20 16.19
C PHE A 303 17.50 -8.91 15.39
N THR A 304 17.36 -9.01 14.08
CA THR A 304 17.41 -7.85 13.19
C THR A 304 16.19 -6.93 13.36
N VAL A 305 16.37 -5.65 13.05
CA VAL A 305 15.24 -4.70 12.87
C VAL A 305 14.72 -4.71 11.43
N GLN A 306 15.37 -5.42 10.51
CA GLN A 306 15.09 -5.41 9.09
C GLN A 306 14.46 -6.73 8.65
N GLY A 307 13.47 -6.61 7.79
CA GLY A 307 12.91 -7.74 7.08
C GLY A 307 11.94 -8.59 7.90
N GLU A 308 11.44 -9.61 7.22
CA GLU A 308 10.51 -10.58 7.77
C GLU A 308 11.23 -11.57 8.69
N TYR A 309 10.61 -11.92 9.80
CA TYR A 309 11.14 -12.91 10.73
C TYR A 309 10.83 -14.35 10.32
N SER A 310 11.51 -15.31 10.95
CA SER A 310 11.29 -16.74 10.72
C SER A 310 11.67 -17.58 11.95
N ALA A 311 11.15 -18.81 12.01
CA ALA A 311 11.52 -19.78 13.04
C ALA A 311 13.03 -20.08 13.07
N ASN A 312 13.70 -20.05 11.92
CA ASN A 312 15.14 -20.29 11.81
C ASN A 312 15.99 -19.21 12.52
N MET A 313 15.48 -17.98 12.62
CA MET A 313 16.18 -16.95 13.42
C MET A 313 16.27 -17.34 14.89
N ILE A 314 15.19 -17.89 15.45
CA ILE A 314 15.16 -18.38 16.83
C ILE A 314 16.08 -19.59 16.98
N ARG A 315 15.97 -20.58 16.09
CA ARG A 315 16.83 -21.79 16.10
C ARG A 315 18.30 -21.43 16.12
N LYS A 316 18.70 -20.49 15.26
CA LYS A 316 20.09 -20.03 15.18
C LYS A 316 20.51 -19.16 16.38
N ALA A 317 19.72 -18.12 16.72
CA ALA A 317 20.12 -17.11 17.69
C ALA A 317 19.93 -17.57 19.16
N VAL A 318 18.87 -18.34 19.46
CA VAL A 318 18.51 -18.77 20.82
C VAL A 318 18.97 -20.21 21.07
N LEU A 319 18.60 -21.16 20.19
CA LEU A 319 18.90 -22.58 20.39
C LEU A 319 20.32 -22.96 19.95
N LYS A 320 21.03 -22.06 19.27
CA LYS A 320 22.40 -22.29 18.74
C LYS A 320 22.50 -23.52 17.82
N GLU A 321 21.40 -23.80 17.11
CA GLU A 321 21.40 -24.89 16.13
C GLU A 321 22.29 -24.54 14.94
N ASP A 322 23.10 -25.51 14.49
CA ASP A 322 23.84 -25.40 13.25
C ASP A 322 22.91 -25.79 12.09
N LEU A 323 22.29 -24.76 11.52
CA LEU A 323 21.35 -24.94 10.41
C LEU A 323 22.14 -25.06 9.10
N GLU A 324 22.19 -26.24 8.52
CA GLU A 324 22.60 -26.42 7.12
C GLU A 324 21.58 -25.72 6.19
N LEU A 325 21.74 -24.42 6.02
CA LEU A 325 20.99 -23.69 5.01
C LEU A 325 21.50 -24.14 3.63
N LYS A 326 20.69 -24.91 2.91
CA LYS A 326 21.00 -25.20 1.49
C LYS A 326 21.23 -23.88 0.78
N ALA A 327 22.39 -23.71 0.19
CA ALA A 327 22.69 -22.54 -0.62
C ALA A 327 21.59 -22.40 -1.68
N ALA A 328 21.00 -21.22 -1.77
CA ALA A 328 20.03 -20.94 -2.82
C ALA A 328 20.69 -21.21 -4.18
N ALA A 329 20.00 -21.92 -5.06
CA ALA A 329 20.50 -22.12 -6.41
C ALA A 329 20.74 -20.74 -7.04
N GLN A 330 21.90 -20.57 -7.69
CA GLN A 330 22.16 -19.35 -8.45
C GLN A 330 21.21 -19.31 -9.64
N VAL A 331 20.13 -18.55 -9.49
CA VAL A 331 19.19 -18.28 -10.59
C VAL A 331 19.38 -16.85 -11.08
N PRO A 332 19.17 -16.58 -12.38
CA PRO A 332 19.19 -15.22 -12.89
C PRO A 332 18.20 -14.34 -12.15
N ALA A 333 18.62 -13.13 -11.76
CA ALA A 333 17.74 -12.14 -11.17
C ALA A 333 16.58 -11.83 -12.13
N ARG A 334 15.36 -11.77 -11.62
CA ARG A 334 14.16 -11.40 -12.38
C ARG A 334 13.53 -10.15 -11.77
N PRO A 335 14.12 -8.98 -12.00
CA PRO A 335 13.55 -7.74 -11.48
C PRO A 335 12.17 -7.52 -12.12
N PRO A 336 11.25 -6.80 -11.42
CA PRO A 336 9.98 -6.42 -12.02
C PRO A 336 10.24 -5.55 -13.25
N ILE A 337 9.47 -5.79 -14.31
CA ILE A 337 9.54 -5.05 -15.58
C ILE A 337 8.13 -4.71 -16.06
N LEU A 338 8.02 -3.67 -16.89
CA LEU A 338 6.76 -3.35 -17.55
C LEU A 338 6.29 -4.53 -18.44
N CYS A 339 4.99 -4.74 -18.54
CA CYS A 339 4.38 -5.83 -19.30
C CYS A 339 4.69 -5.76 -20.81
N PRO A 340 4.57 -6.87 -21.57
CA PRO A 340 4.53 -6.80 -23.03
C PRO A 340 3.37 -5.90 -23.49
N GLY A 341 3.64 -4.97 -24.40
CA GLY A 341 2.63 -4.03 -24.89
C GLY A 341 2.16 -2.96 -23.92
N CYS A 342 2.83 -2.80 -22.77
CA CYS A 342 2.50 -1.74 -21.82
C CYS A 342 2.65 -0.35 -22.47
N PRO A 343 1.63 0.54 -22.38
CA PRO A 343 1.69 1.86 -22.99
C PRO A 343 2.80 2.76 -22.42
N HIS A 344 3.19 2.56 -21.17
CA HIS A 344 4.27 3.34 -20.57
C HIS A 344 5.62 3.15 -21.29
N ARG A 345 5.83 2.02 -21.98
CA ARG A 345 7.07 1.77 -22.74
C ARG A 345 7.26 2.75 -23.88
N SER A 346 6.19 3.12 -24.58
CA SER A 346 6.26 4.08 -25.69
C SER A 346 6.65 5.46 -25.18
N VAL A 347 6.03 5.91 -24.08
CA VAL A 347 6.36 7.18 -23.43
C VAL A 347 7.84 7.25 -23.06
N TYR A 348 8.34 6.25 -22.32
CA TYR A 348 9.74 6.23 -21.92
C TYR A 348 10.72 6.03 -23.08
N SER A 349 10.32 5.35 -24.15
CA SER A 349 11.13 5.26 -25.38
C SER A 349 11.30 6.64 -26.03
N VAL A 350 10.26 7.47 -26.03
CA VAL A 350 10.33 8.84 -26.55
C VAL A 350 11.19 9.72 -25.64
N LEU A 351 10.97 9.71 -24.32
CA LEU A 351 11.74 10.49 -23.36
C LEU A 351 13.23 10.13 -23.39
N ASN A 352 13.55 8.82 -23.42
CA ASN A 352 14.93 8.34 -23.54
C ASN A 352 15.60 8.83 -24.85
N LYS A 353 14.88 8.74 -25.98
CA LYS A 353 15.36 9.27 -27.29
C LYS A 353 15.65 10.76 -27.23
N LEU A 354 14.84 11.52 -26.53
CA LEU A 354 14.99 12.98 -26.38
C LEU A 354 15.97 13.38 -25.27
N LYS A 355 16.47 12.41 -24.50
CA LYS A 355 17.33 12.63 -23.33
C LYS A 355 16.67 13.54 -22.27
N ILE A 356 15.37 13.33 -22.07
CA ILE A 356 14.59 14.02 -21.06
C ILE A 356 14.55 13.17 -19.79
N HIS A 357 14.85 13.77 -18.67
CA HIS A 357 14.77 13.19 -17.33
C HIS A 357 13.34 13.23 -16.80
N ALA A 358 12.99 12.28 -15.95
CA ALA A 358 11.69 12.28 -15.31
C ALA A 358 11.79 12.34 -13.77
N ALA A 359 11.16 13.36 -13.18
CA ALA A 359 10.72 13.30 -11.80
C ALA A 359 9.51 12.37 -11.76
N GLY A 360 9.72 11.15 -11.29
CA GLY A 360 8.73 10.08 -11.31
C GLY A 360 7.87 10.03 -10.06
N ASP A 361 6.87 9.19 -10.13
CA ASP A 361 5.92 8.94 -9.07
C ASP A 361 5.74 7.42 -8.82
N ILE A 362 4.84 7.03 -7.92
CA ILE A 362 4.65 5.64 -7.50
C ILE A 362 3.54 4.99 -8.32
N GLY A 363 3.88 3.93 -9.04
CA GLY A 363 2.98 3.13 -9.89
C GLY A 363 3.77 2.24 -10.84
N CYS A 364 3.11 1.52 -11.75
CA CYS A 364 3.80 0.70 -12.76
C CYS A 364 4.87 1.50 -13.54
N TYR A 365 4.61 2.75 -13.80
CA TYR A 365 5.50 3.66 -14.53
C TYR A 365 6.80 3.99 -13.76
N THR A 366 6.91 3.75 -12.45
CA THR A 366 8.19 3.80 -11.70
C THR A 366 9.25 2.87 -12.35
N LEU A 367 8.79 1.77 -12.98
CA LEU A 367 9.67 0.83 -13.69
C LEU A 367 10.35 1.43 -14.93
N GLY A 368 10.02 2.66 -15.30
CA GLY A 368 10.81 3.47 -16.25
C GLY A 368 12.23 3.79 -15.76
N ALA A 369 12.53 3.59 -14.48
CA ALA A 369 13.88 3.67 -13.92
C ALA A 369 14.78 2.48 -14.32
N VAL A 370 14.16 1.33 -14.65
CA VAL A 370 14.89 0.09 -14.94
C VAL A 370 15.37 0.08 -16.39
N ALA A 371 16.59 -0.41 -16.61
CA ALA A 371 17.15 -0.62 -17.96
C ALA A 371 16.23 -1.51 -18.82
N PRO A 372 16.15 -1.27 -20.15
CA PRO A 372 16.89 -0.28 -20.94
C PRO A 372 16.21 1.10 -21.03
N LEU A 373 15.11 1.33 -20.32
CA LEU A 373 14.37 2.60 -20.37
C LEU A 373 15.16 3.72 -19.65
N SER A 374 15.50 3.53 -18.37
CA SER A 374 16.40 4.39 -17.57
C SER A 374 16.10 5.90 -17.70
N VAL A 375 14.84 6.29 -17.52
CA VAL A 375 14.37 7.68 -17.69
C VAL A 375 13.93 8.30 -16.37
N VAL A 376 13.40 7.48 -15.45
CA VAL A 376 12.93 7.97 -14.15
C VAL A 376 14.13 8.07 -13.21
N ASP A 377 14.42 9.29 -12.74
CA ASP A 377 15.58 9.57 -11.90
C ASP A 377 15.24 9.74 -10.42
N THR A 378 14.01 10.11 -10.10
CA THR A 378 13.56 10.31 -8.71
C THR A 378 12.17 9.76 -8.49
N THR A 379 11.93 9.21 -7.28
CA THR A 379 10.59 8.93 -6.75
C THR A 379 10.60 9.18 -5.24
N VAL A 380 9.53 9.73 -4.69
CA VAL A 380 9.42 10.03 -3.25
C VAL A 380 8.18 9.33 -2.67
N CYS A 381 7.00 9.84 -2.96
CA CYS A 381 5.71 9.29 -2.53
C CYS A 381 4.64 9.58 -3.59
N MET A 382 3.46 8.99 -3.42
CA MET A 382 2.36 9.20 -4.37
C MET A 382 2.00 10.68 -4.51
N GLY A 383 1.99 11.18 -5.76
CA GLY A 383 1.68 12.57 -6.12
C GLY A 383 2.85 13.55 -6.04
N ALA A 384 4.05 13.11 -5.62
CA ALA A 384 5.18 13.99 -5.38
C ALA A 384 5.92 14.44 -6.65
N SER A 385 5.79 13.74 -7.77
CA SER A 385 6.56 14.04 -9.00
C SER A 385 6.45 15.49 -9.44
N ILE A 386 5.23 16.03 -9.44
CA ILE A 386 4.92 17.40 -9.88
C ILE A 386 5.54 18.42 -8.92
N SER A 387 5.36 18.23 -7.61
CA SER A 387 5.94 19.12 -6.60
C SER A 387 7.47 19.05 -6.56
N THR A 388 8.05 17.86 -6.81
CA THR A 388 9.49 17.68 -6.93
C THR A 388 10.06 18.47 -8.10
N LEU A 389 9.45 18.36 -9.29
CA LEU A 389 9.83 19.14 -10.47
C LEU A 389 9.73 20.64 -10.21
N HIS A 390 8.61 21.07 -9.58
CA HIS A 390 8.43 22.47 -9.20
C HIS A 390 9.50 22.96 -8.21
N GLY A 391 9.86 22.15 -7.23
CA GLY A 391 10.93 22.44 -6.29
C GLY A 391 12.30 22.59 -6.97
N MET A 392 12.60 21.73 -7.95
CA MET A 392 13.81 21.84 -8.78
C MET A 392 13.84 23.15 -9.57
N GLU A 393 12.69 23.54 -10.16
CA GLU A 393 12.56 24.82 -10.86
C GLU A 393 12.82 26.01 -9.95
N LYS A 394 12.20 26.03 -8.77
CA LYS A 394 12.37 27.14 -7.83
C LYS A 394 13.81 27.23 -7.27
N ALA A 395 14.49 26.10 -7.17
CA ALA A 395 15.87 26.04 -6.68
C ALA A 395 16.92 26.44 -7.74
N LYS A 396 16.71 26.07 -9.01
CA LYS A 396 17.71 26.20 -10.09
C LYS A 396 17.24 27.05 -11.27
N GLY A 397 15.99 27.48 -11.26
CA GLY A 397 15.38 28.24 -12.34
C GLY A 397 14.82 27.36 -13.46
N LYS A 398 14.00 27.98 -14.32
CA LYS A 398 13.29 27.30 -15.41
C LYS A 398 14.20 26.64 -16.44
N ASP A 399 15.38 27.19 -16.68
CA ASP A 399 16.33 26.62 -17.65
C ASP A 399 16.86 25.24 -17.20
N TYR A 400 16.94 25.00 -15.89
CA TYR A 400 17.35 23.72 -15.34
C TYR A 400 16.36 22.61 -15.66
N ILE A 401 15.06 22.92 -15.63
CA ILE A 401 14.01 21.91 -15.83
C ILE A 401 13.61 21.70 -17.31
N LYS A 402 14.23 22.40 -18.28
CA LYS A 402 13.95 22.22 -19.72
C LYS A 402 14.17 20.78 -20.22
N ASN A 403 15.03 20.02 -19.55
CA ASN A 403 15.27 18.62 -19.84
C ASN A 403 14.55 17.67 -18.86
N TRP A 404 13.56 18.15 -18.12
CA TRP A 404 12.82 17.39 -17.14
C TRP A 404 11.33 17.45 -17.39
N VAL A 405 10.65 16.37 -17.04
CA VAL A 405 9.20 16.30 -16.95
C VAL A 405 8.79 15.65 -15.62
N ALA A 406 7.63 15.98 -15.08
CA ALA A 406 7.02 15.18 -14.03
C ALA A 406 6.20 14.07 -14.69
N VAL A 407 6.35 12.84 -14.25
CA VAL A 407 5.58 11.68 -14.77
C VAL A 407 4.74 11.10 -13.64
N ILE A 408 3.43 10.98 -13.88
CA ILE A 408 2.44 10.50 -12.90
C ILE A 408 1.36 9.67 -13.60
N GLY A 409 0.87 8.61 -12.97
CA GLY A 409 -0.28 7.84 -13.48
C GLY A 409 -1.62 8.52 -13.17
N ASP A 410 -2.67 8.09 -13.86
CA ASP A 410 -4.04 8.60 -13.69
C ASP A 410 -4.58 8.43 -12.26
N SER A 411 -4.49 7.23 -11.69
CA SER A 411 -4.90 6.97 -10.31
C SER A 411 -4.10 7.81 -9.30
N THR A 412 -2.77 7.88 -9.46
CA THR A 412 -1.90 8.67 -8.58
C THR A 412 -2.14 10.17 -8.73
N PHE A 413 -2.51 10.62 -9.94
CA PHE A 413 -2.94 11.99 -10.18
C PHE A 413 -4.21 12.32 -9.38
N MET A 414 -5.21 11.41 -9.37
CA MET A 414 -6.41 11.54 -8.54
C MET A 414 -6.11 11.46 -7.05
N HIS A 415 -5.09 10.68 -6.65
CA HIS A 415 -4.71 10.51 -5.24
C HIS A 415 -4.26 11.83 -4.60
N THR A 416 -3.22 12.47 -5.12
CA THR A 416 -2.66 13.74 -4.60
C THR A 416 -2.01 14.61 -5.68
N GLY A 417 -1.88 14.13 -6.92
CA GLY A 417 -1.26 14.88 -8.00
C GLY A 417 -2.00 16.18 -8.36
N ILE A 418 -3.32 16.20 -8.20
CA ILE A 418 -4.15 17.40 -8.41
C ILE A 418 -3.67 18.56 -7.54
N ASN A 419 -3.42 18.31 -6.26
CA ASN A 419 -2.96 19.33 -5.31
C ASN A 419 -1.58 19.86 -5.71
N SER A 420 -0.69 18.97 -6.14
CA SER A 420 0.65 19.32 -6.61
C SER A 420 0.59 20.17 -7.89
N LEU A 421 -0.31 19.83 -8.82
CA LEU A 421 -0.50 20.60 -10.05
C LEU A 421 -1.11 21.98 -9.77
N MET A 422 -2.11 22.05 -8.90
CA MET A 422 -2.69 23.33 -8.44
C MET A 422 -1.61 24.22 -7.79
N ASN A 423 -0.77 23.65 -6.94
CA ASN A 423 0.34 24.38 -6.32
C ASN A 423 1.34 24.92 -7.36
N MET A 424 1.69 24.12 -8.38
CA MET A 424 2.59 24.55 -9.45
C MET A 424 1.98 25.72 -10.23
N VAL A 425 0.70 25.65 -10.59
CA VAL A 425 0.00 26.74 -11.29
C VAL A 425 -0.08 28.00 -10.43
N TYR A 426 -0.54 27.85 -9.18
CA TYR A 426 -0.68 28.98 -8.25
C TYR A 426 0.62 29.74 -8.01
N ASN A 427 1.74 29.01 -7.93
CA ASN A 427 3.06 29.56 -7.70
C ASN A 427 3.85 29.83 -9.00
N GLN A 428 3.15 29.98 -10.14
CA GLN A 428 3.72 30.37 -11.43
C GLN A 428 4.92 29.51 -11.84
N GLY A 429 4.75 28.18 -11.79
CA GLY A 429 5.71 27.24 -12.32
C GLY A 429 5.65 27.17 -13.85
N THR A 430 6.65 26.54 -14.46
CA THR A 430 6.76 26.37 -15.92
C THR A 430 6.98 24.91 -16.34
N GLY A 431 6.91 23.99 -15.39
CA GLY A 431 7.19 22.57 -15.63
C GLY A 431 6.16 21.86 -16.50
N THR A 432 6.62 20.87 -17.25
CA THR A 432 5.77 19.98 -18.04
C THR A 432 5.42 18.72 -17.24
N VAL A 433 4.12 18.41 -17.14
CA VAL A 433 3.58 17.24 -16.45
C VAL A 433 3.04 16.25 -17.47
N MET A 434 3.46 15.00 -17.38
CA MET A 434 2.96 13.89 -18.19
C MET A 434 2.08 12.99 -17.34
N ILE A 435 0.78 12.96 -17.62
CA ILE A 435 -0.18 12.06 -16.99
C ILE A 435 -0.33 10.83 -17.87
N LEU A 436 0.07 9.67 -17.35
CA LEU A 436 0.01 8.39 -18.04
C LEU A 436 -1.32 7.70 -17.72
N ASP A 437 -2.34 8.00 -18.52
CA ASP A 437 -3.69 7.45 -18.37
C ASP A 437 -3.76 6.04 -18.98
N ASN A 438 -3.76 5.03 -18.11
CA ASN A 438 -3.96 3.63 -18.48
C ASN A 438 -5.30 3.06 -17.98
N SER A 439 -6.19 3.93 -17.52
CA SER A 439 -7.57 3.65 -17.13
C SER A 439 -7.70 2.61 -16.00
N THR A 440 -6.72 2.57 -15.08
CA THR A 440 -6.78 1.66 -13.92
C THR A 440 -5.67 1.92 -12.91
N THR A 441 -5.87 1.54 -11.66
CA THR A 441 -4.82 1.42 -10.64
C THR A 441 -4.08 0.09 -10.86
N GLY A 442 -3.14 0.06 -11.82
CA GLY A 442 -2.61 -1.20 -12.37
C GLY A 442 -1.72 -2.00 -11.42
N MET A 443 -0.90 -1.35 -10.58
CA MET A 443 0.12 -2.00 -9.75
C MET A 443 -0.47 -2.90 -8.65
N THR A 444 -1.63 -2.57 -8.12
CA THR A 444 -2.27 -3.22 -6.97
C THR A 444 -3.34 -4.24 -7.37
N GLY A 445 -3.61 -4.43 -8.68
CA GLY A 445 -4.57 -5.44 -9.15
C GLY A 445 -5.67 -4.91 -10.07
N HIS A 446 -5.51 -3.73 -10.68
CA HIS A 446 -6.42 -3.13 -11.66
C HIS A 446 -7.72 -2.60 -11.05
N GLN A 447 -7.63 -1.99 -9.87
CA GLN A 447 -8.78 -1.36 -9.22
C GLN A 447 -9.25 -0.13 -9.99
N ASP A 448 -10.54 0.13 -9.91
CA ASP A 448 -11.16 1.34 -10.41
C ASP A 448 -10.80 2.57 -9.53
N HIS A 449 -10.90 3.75 -10.13
CA HIS A 449 -10.69 5.04 -9.46
C HIS A 449 -11.60 6.11 -10.09
N ALA A 450 -11.61 7.32 -9.54
CA ALA A 450 -12.55 8.37 -9.93
C ALA A 450 -12.59 8.72 -11.43
N ALA A 451 -11.53 8.42 -12.19
CA ALA A 451 -11.49 8.65 -13.64
C ALA A 451 -11.84 7.41 -14.50
N THR A 452 -12.18 6.26 -13.89
CA THR A 452 -12.58 5.04 -14.65
C THR A 452 -14.07 4.92 -14.87
N GLY A 453 -14.90 5.60 -14.06
CA GLY A 453 -16.36 5.59 -14.20
C GLY A 453 -17.06 4.38 -13.60
N LYS A 454 -16.42 3.68 -12.66
CA LYS A 454 -17.01 2.55 -11.95
C LYS A 454 -16.61 2.55 -10.48
N THR A 455 -17.60 2.29 -9.60
CA THR A 455 -17.38 2.18 -8.15
C THR A 455 -16.87 0.79 -7.75
N LEU A 456 -16.34 0.66 -6.52
CA LEU A 456 -15.97 -0.64 -5.96
C LEU A 456 -17.16 -1.61 -5.88
N MET A 457 -18.36 -1.11 -5.59
CA MET A 457 -19.61 -1.89 -5.57
C MET A 457 -20.12 -2.29 -6.97
N GLY A 458 -19.43 -1.85 -8.04
CA GLY A 458 -19.71 -2.21 -9.42
C GLY A 458 -20.70 -1.30 -10.15
N GLU A 459 -21.10 -0.18 -9.53
CA GLU A 459 -22.01 0.79 -10.14
C GLU A 459 -21.29 1.65 -11.18
N GLU A 460 -21.96 1.90 -12.31
CA GLU A 460 -21.47 2.86 -13.31
C GLU A 460 -21.78 4.29 -12.88
N VAL A 461 -20.78 5.14 -12.88
CA VAL A 461 -20.85 6.54 -12.46
C VAL A 461 -20.13 7.44 -13.48
N PRO A 462 -20.43 8.74 -13.53
CA PRO A 462 -19.67 9.66 -14.38
C PRO A 462 -18.18 9.67 -14.02
N ALA A 463 -17.33 9.35 -14.99
CA ALA A 463 -15.88 9.42 -14.84
C ALA A 463 -15.40 10.87 -14.78
N ILE A 464 -14.46 11.17 -13.89
CA ILE A 464 -13.79 12.48 -13.89
C ILE A 464 -12.91 12.58 -15.15
N ASN A 465 -13.15 13.62 -15.95
CA ASN A 465 -12.35 13.90 -17.13
C ASN A 465 -11.08 14.68 -16.76
N ILE A 466 -9.93 14.02 -16.83
CA ILE A 466 -8.62 14.59 -16.43
C ILE A 466 -8.27 15.83 -17.29
N PHE A 467 -8.58 15.81 -18.60
CA PHE A 467 -8.32 16.95 -19.48
C PHE A 467 -9.08 18.20 -19.01
N HIS A 468 -10.39 18.07 -18.80
CA HIS A 468 -11.19 19.19 -18.32
C HIS A 468 -10.83 19.62 -16.91
N LEU A 469 -10.44 18.70 -16.05
CA LEU A 469 -9.95 19.02 -14.72
C LEU A 469 -8.68 19.88 -14.78
N CYS A 470 -7.70 19.51 -15.60
CA CYS A 470 -6.49 20.31 -15.81
C CYS A 470 -6.81 21.69 -16.40
N LYS A 471 -7.74 21.75 -17.37
CA LYS A 471 -8.20 23.04 -17.93
C LYS A 471 -8.86 23.93 -16.88
N SER A 472 -9.64 23.36 -15.96
CA SER A 472 -10.33 24.13 -14.91
C SER A 472 -9.36 24.72 -13.87
N LEU A 473 -8.15 24.17 -13.75
CA LEU A 473 -7.06 24.75 -12.94
C LEU A 473 -6.40 25.97 -13.64
N GLY A 474 -6.85 26.39 -14.81
CA GLY A 474 -6.34 27.53 -15.55
C GLY A 474 -5.16 27.22 -16.47
N ILE A 475 -4.85 25.94 -16.70
CA ILE A 475 -3.75 25.53 -17.57
C ILE A 475 -4.16 25.69 -19.03
N LYS A 476 -3.42 26.51 -19.78
CA LYS A 476 -3.68 26.74 -21.20
C LYS A 476 -3.21 25.57 -22.08
N ASN A 477 -2.08 24.98 -21.72
CA ASN A 477 -1.40 23.95 -22.49
C ASN A 477 -1.75 22.57 -21.92
N VAL A 478 -2.89 22.00 -22.34
CA VAL A 478 -3.29 20.63 -22.01
C VAL A 478 -3.53 19.90 -23.33
N VAL A 479 -2.81 18.81 -23.55
CA VAL A 479 -2.85 18.03 -24.80
C VAL A 479 -3.06 16.55 -24.47
N GLU A 480 -3.94 15.89 -25.22
CA GLU A 480 -4.11 14.43 -25.17
C GLU A 480 -3.47 13.79 -26.41
N VAL A 481 -2.83 12.65 -26.21
CA VAL A 481 -2.20 11.88 -27.29
C VAL A 481 -2.28 10.38 -27.01
N ASN A 482 -2.44 9.57 -28.07
CA ASN A 482 -2.34 8.12 -27.94
C ASN A 482 -0.91 7.73 -27.58
N ALA A 483 -0.74 6.96 -26.52
CA ALA A 483 0.59 6.54 -26.03
C ALA A 483 1.43 5.81 -27.10
N PHE A 484 0.81 5.10 -28.05
CA PHE A 484 1.50 4.37 -29.12
C PHE A 484 1.75 5.20 -30.39
N ASP A 485 1.21 6.41 -30.49
CA ASP A 485 1.60 7.34 -31.56
C ASP A 485 2.91 8.04 -31.18
N ILE A 486 4.01 7.31 -31.33
CA ILE A 486 5.35 7.78 -30.91
C ILE A 486 5.84 8.99 -31.72
N VAL A 487 5.33 9.20 -32.94
CA VAL A 487 5.72 10.34 -33.79
C VAL A 487 5.07 11.61 -33.25
N GLU A 488 3.77 11.56 -33.04
CA GLU A 488 3.01 12.69 -32.51
C GLU A 488 3.41 12.98 -31.04
N LEU A 489 3.60 11.93 -30.22
CA LEU A 489 4.07 12.09 -28.85
C LEU A 489 5.44 12.78 -28.80
N GLU A 490 6.37 12.39 -29.67
CA GLU A 490 7.70 13.03 -29.74
C GLU A 490 7.60 14.52 -30.11
N ARG A 491 6.71 14.83 -31.07
CA ARG A 491 6.46 16.24 -31.48
C ARG A 491 5.91 17.05 -30.31
N ILE A 492 4.85 16.53 -29.66
CA ILE A 492 4.19 17.20 -28.53
C ILE A 492 5.17 17.41 -27.37
N VAL A 493 5.94 16.39 -26.99
CA VAL A 493 6.90 16.51 -25.88
C VAL A 493 7.90 17.62 -26.17
N LYS A 494 8.46 17.70 -27.39
CA LYS A 494 9.40 18.77 -27.77
C LYS A 494 8.78 20.17 -27.69
N GLU A 495 7.53 20.29 -28.11
CA GLU A 495 6.81 21.57 -28.09
C GLU A 495 6.46 22.01 -26.66
N GLU A 496 5.96 21.07 -25.83
CA GLU A 496 5.48 21.41 -24.49
C GLU A 496 6.63 21.68 -23.50
N VAL A 497 7.75 20.97 -23.59
CA VAL A 497 8.91 21.25 -22.70
C VAL A 497 9.64 22.54 -23.06
N ALA A 498 9.42 23.07 -24.26
CA ALA A 498 10.01 24.33 -24.69
C ALA A 498 9.22 25.56 -24.20
N LYS A 499 8.03 25.39 -23.65
CA LYS A 499 7.19 26.48 -23.18
C LYS A 499 7.63 26.98 -21.82
N ASP A 500 7.48 28.27 -21.61
CA ASP A 500 7.73 28.94 -20.33
C ASP A 500 6.42 29.05 -19.48
N GLU A 501 5.50 28.11 -19.64
CA GLU A 501 4.22 28.01 -18.91
C GLU A 501 3.98 26.55 -18.52
N VAL A 502 3.16 26.33 -17.51
CA VAL A 502 2.75 24.96 -17.13
C VAL A 502 2.09 24.25 -18.32
N SER A 503 2.58 23.07 -18.64
CA SER A 503 2.06 22.22 -19.68
C SER A 503 1.67 20.85 -19.11
N VAL A 504 0.56 20.29 -19.61
CA VAL A 504 0.11 18.95 -19.27
C VAL A 504 -0.05 18.11 -20.54
N ILE A 505 0.63 16.98 -20.59
CA ILE A 505 0.51 15.99 -21.66
C ILE A 505 -0.18 14.75 -21.07
N ILE A 506 -1.37 14.42 -21.57
CA ILE A 506 -2.10 13.22 -21.14
C ILE A 506 -1.90 12.14 -22.21
N THR A 507 -1.14 11.09 -21.86
CA THR A 507 -0.95 9.97 -22.78
C THR A 507 -1.98 8.91 -22.49
N LYS A 508 -2.86 8.61 -23.46
CA LYS A 508 -3.97 7.68 -23.29
C LYS A 508 -3.72 6.35 -23.98
N SER A 509 -3.81 5.27 -23.24
CA SER A 509 -3.99 3.92 -23.75
C SER A 509 -4.31 2.96 -22.61
N PRO A 510 -5.37 2.15 -22.70
CA PRO A 510 -5.76 1.23 -21.63
C PRO A 510 -4.64 0.25 -21.26
N CYS A 511 -4.58 -0.12 -19.98
CA CYS A 511 -3.67 -1.16 -19.51
C CYS A 511 -3.93 -2.48 -20.24
N VAL A 512 -2.86 -3.11 -20.74
CA VAL A 512 -2.96 -4.36 -21.52
C VAL A 512 -3.54 -5.54 -20.73
N LEU A 513 -3.53 -5.48 -19.41
CA LEU A 513 -4.03 -6.53 -18.52
C LEU A 513 -5.49 -6.33 -18.10
N LEU A 514 -6.16 -5.27 -18.56
CA LEU A 514 -7.58 -5.07 -18.28
C LEU A 514 -8.41 -6.21 -18.87
N LYS A 515 -9.37 -6.70 -18.07
CA LYS A 515 -10.33 -7.72 -18.51
C LYS A 515 -11.11 -7.22 -19.72
N GLY A 516 -11.25 -8.03 -20.75
CA GLY A 516 -11.98 -7.68 -21.97
C GLY A 516 -11.10 -7.18 -23.12
N ASN A 517 -9.82 -6.89 -22.92
CA ASN A 517 -8.91 -6.64 -24.02
C ASN A 517 -8.80 -7.85 -24.95
N LYS A 518 -9.10 -7.64 -26.24
CA LYS A 518 -8.93 -8.64 -27.28
C LYS A 518 -7.80 -8.20 -28.20
N PHE A 519 -6.75 -8.99 -28.27
CA PHE A 519 -5.62 -8.75 -29.17
C PHE A 519 -5.80 -9.59 -30.42
N THR A 520 -6.19 -8.95 -31.51
CA THR A 520 -6.45 -9.58 -32.81
C THR A 520 -5.24 -9.57 -33.73
N THR A 521 -4.15 -8.98 -33.27
CA THR A 521 -2.92 -8.86 -34.08
C THR A 521 -1.70 -9.25 -33.27
N LYS A 522 -0.63 -9.64 -33.99
CA LYS A 522 0.70 -9.88 -33.41
C LYS A 522 1.77 -9.30 -34.31
N CYS A 523 2.91 -8.95 -33.73
CA CYS A 523 4.08 -8.56 -34.47
C CYS A 523 4.93 -9.78 -34.84
N VAL A 524 5.40 -9.84 -36.08
CA VAL A 524 6.30 -10.89 -36.57
C VAL A 524 7.55 -10.26 -37.20
N PRO A 525 8.73 -10.83 -36.98
CA PRO A 525 9.94 -10.35 -37.62
C PRO A 525 10.00 -10.82 -39.10
N VAL A 526 10.57 -9.98 -39.95
CA VAL A 526 10.92 -10.27 -41.33
C VAL A 526 12.46 -10.30 -41.42
N PRO A 527 13.08 -11.48 -41.27
CA PRO A 527 14.53 -11.61 -41.13
C PRO A 527 15.32 -11.00 -42.28
N GLU A 528 14.80 -11.10 -43.53
CA GLU A 528 15.43 -10.61 -44.74
C GLU A 528 15.58 -9.07 -44.76
N LYS A 529 14.72 -8.37 -44.06
CA LYS A 529 14.75 -6.91 -43.93
C LYS A 529 15.57 -6.46 -42.71
N CYS A 530 15.98 -7.38 -41.82
CA CYS A 530 16.61 -7.05 -40.55
C CYS A 530 18.10 -6.76 -40.69
N VAL A 531 18.52 -5.52 -40.50
CA VAL A 531 19.94 -5.11 -40.47
C VAL A 531 20.58 -5.20 -39.06
N LYS A 532 19.94 -5.87 -38.11
CA LYS A 532 20.49 -6.18 -36.77
C LYS A 532 20.82 -4.95 -35.92
N CYS A 533 20.19 -3.79 -36.18
CA CYS A 533 20.49 -2.53 -35.52
C CYS A 533 20.00 -2.45 -34.05
N GLY A 534 19.10 -3.34 -33.61
CA GLY A 534 18.60 -3.42 -32.24
C GLY A 534 17.65 -2.29 -31.81
N MET A 535 17.20 -1.40 -32.70
CA MET A 535 16.31 -0.28 -32.34
C MET A 535 14.98 -0.74 -31.74
N CYS A 536 14.43 -1.86 -32.22
CA CYS A 536 13.20 -2.47 -31.70
C CYS A 536 13.34 -3.03 -30.27
N LEU A 537 14.56 -3.28 -29.80
CA LEU A 537 14.83 -3.74 -28.41
C LEU A 537 14.85 -2.60 -27.39
N LYS A 538 15.04 -1.35 -27.81
CA LYS A 538 15.16 -0.19 -26.90
C LYS A 538 13.99 -0.03 -25.92
N PRO A 539 12.73 -0.32 -26.29
CA PRO A 539 11.63 -0.28 -25.32
C PRO A 539 11.70 -1.36 -24.22
N GLY A 540 12.62 -2.32 -24.35
CA GLY A 540 12.80 -3.40 -23.38
C GLY A 540 11.62 -4.36 -23.30
N CYS A 541 10.84 -4.53 -24.37
CA CYS A 541 9.68 -5.42 -24.36
C CYS A 541 10.11 -6.87 -24.14
N PRO A 542 9.55 -7.58 -23.11
CA PRO A 542 9.98 -8.94 -22.78
C PRO A 542 9.60 -9.98 -23.84
N ALA A 543 8.69 -9.65 -24.77
CA ALA A 543 8.38 -10.50 -25.90
C ALA A 543 9.47 -10.50 -27.00
N LEU A 544 10.44 -9.55 -26.95
CA LEU A 544 11.51 -9.45 -27.95
C LEU A 544 12.83 -9.97 -27.38
N THR A 545 13.49 -10.84 -28.15
CA THR A 545 14.82 -11.34 -27.84
C THR A 545 15.76 -11.15 -29.01
N LYS A 546 17.04 -10.92 -28.73
CA LYS A 546 18.11 -10.88 -29.73
C LYS A 546 18.70 -12.27 -29.88
N ASN A 547 18.70 -12.80 -31.11
CA ASN A 547 19.28 -14.07 -31.44
C ASN A 547 20.81 -14.00 -31.47
N ALA A 548 21.48 -15.17 -31.47
CA ALA A 548 22.95 -15.27 -31.54
C ALA A 548 23.51 -14.63 -32.80
N ASP A 549 22.81 -14.71 -33.93
CA ASP A 549 23.19 -14.09 -35.21
C ASP A 549 22.91 -12.58 -35.28
N GLY A 550 22.29 -12.02 -34.23
CA GLY A 550 21.94 -10.60 -34.10
C GLY A 550 20.56 -10.23 -34.62
N THR A 551 19.83 -11.14 -35.25
CA THR A 551 18.40 -10.95 -35.63
C THR A 551 17.51 -10.92 -34.40
N ILE A 552 16.21 -10.66 -34.60
CA ILE A 552 15.22 -10.52 -33.51
C ILE A 552 14.19 -11.63 -33.63
N SER A 553 13.90 -12.25 -32.49
CA SER A 553 12.74 -13.13 -32.29
C SER A 553 11.66 -12.41 -31.50
N ILE A 554 10.41 -12.75 -31.76
CA ILE A 554 9.25 -12.24 -31.02
C ILE A 554 8.45 -13.43 -30.52
N ASP A 555 8.37 -13.55 -29.18
CA ASP A 555 7.55 -14.58 -28.54
C ASP A 555 6.06 -14.31 -28.80
N GLN A 556 5.43 -15.19 -29.57
CA GLN A 556 4.05 -15.06 -29.99
C GLN A 556 3.07 -15.33 -28.84
N THR A 557 3.49 -15.96 -27.76
CA THR A 557 2.64 -16.17 -26.56
C THR A 557 2.53 -14.89 -25.73
N MET A 558 3.59 -14.07 -25.73
CA MET A 558 3.64 -12.80 -25.00
C MET A 558 3.22 -11.59 -25.84
N CYS A 559 3.40 -11.62 -27.15
CA CYS A 559 3.10 -10.48 -28.02
C CYS A 559 1.61 -10.21 -28.08
N ASN A 560 1.21 -8.97 -27.88
CA ASN A 560 -0.18 -8.49 -27.99
C ASN A 560 -0.43 -7.54 -29.19
N GLY A 561 0.54 -7.45 -30.11
CA GLY A 561 0.37 -6.68 -31.35
C GLY A 561 0.36 -5.16 -31.23
N CYS A 562 0.80 -4.58 -30.11
CA CYS A 562 0.79 -3.12 -29.88
C CYS A 562 1.56 -2.28 -30.93
N GLY A 563 2.40 -2.89 -31.75
CA GLY A 563 3.10 -2.25 -32.86
C GLY A 563 4.29 -1.37 -32.46
N LEU A 564 4.63 -1.18 -31.18
CA LEU A 564 5.70 -0.30 -30.77
C LEU A 564 7.06 -0.67 -31.43
N CYS A 565 7.41 -1.95 -31.45
CA CYS A 565 8.63 -2.44 -32.09
C CYS A 565 8.62 -2.23 -33.61
N LYS A 566 7.44 -2.36 -34.25
CA LYS A 566 7.24 -2.07 -35.68
C LYS A 566 7.47 -0.58 -35.97
N ASN A 567 6.86 0.32 -35.16
CA ASN A 567 6.99 1.76 -35.34
C ASN A 567 8.44 2.26 -35.15
N LEU A 568 9.24 1.56 -34.36
CA LEU A 568 10.66 1.87 -34.19
C LEU A 568 11.55 1.29 -35.29
N CYS A 569 11.05 0.33 -36.09
CA CYS A 569 11.81 -0.30 -37.16
C CYS A 569 11.68 0.51 -38.46
N LYS A 570 12.64 1.39 -38.73
CA LYS A 570 12.63 2.23 -39.94
C LYS A 570 12.70 1.45 -41.26
N LEU A 571 13.12 0.18 -41.21
CA LEU A 571 13.30 -0.66 -42.40
C LEU A 571 12.14 -1.62 -42.65
N GLY A 572 11.09 -1.55 -41.83
CA GLY A 572 9.95 -2.44 -41.96
C GLY A 572 10.25 -3.93 -41.74
N ALA A 573 11.29 -4.22 -40.94
CA ALA A 573 11.68 -5.61 -40.61
C ALA A 573 10.79 -6.24 -39.50
N ILE A 574 9.69 -5.58 -39.13
CA ILE A 574 8.66 -6.11 -38.22
C ILE A 574 7.31 -5.75 -38.82
N GLU A 575 6.50 -6.74 -39.06
CA GLU A 575 5.15 -6.61 -39.61
C GLU A 575 4.09 -7.00 -38.58
N THR A 576 2.85 -6.56 -38.79
CA THR A 576 1.70 -6.94 -37.95
C THR A 576 0.85 -7.92 -38.75
N VAL A 577 0.52 -9.05 -38.13
CA VAL A 577 -0.36 -10.08 -38.71
C VAL A 577 -1.62 -10.23 -37.86
N GLU A 578 -2.74 -10.56 -38.48
CA GLU A 578 -3.98 -10.94 -37.79
C GLU A 578 -3.87 -12.35 -37.22
N VAL A 579 -4.54 -12.59 -36.05
CA VAL A 579 -4.48 -13.89 -35.32
C VAL A 579 -5.88 -14.36 -34.97
#